data_ceed00ef890194aa7845045a74c15942
#
_entry.id   ceed00ef890194aa7845045a74c15942
#
_cell.length_a   1.000
_cell.length_b   1.000
_cell.length_c   1.000
_cell.angle_alpha   90.00
_cell.angle_beta   90.00
_cell.angle_gamma   90.00
#
_symmetry.space_group_name_H-M   'P 1'
#
loop_
_entity.id
_entity.type
_entity.pdbx_description
1 polymer ?
#
loop_
_entity_poly.entity_id
_entity_poly.type
_entity_poly.pdbx_seq_one_letter_code
_entity_poly.pdbx_strand_id
1 'polypeptide(L)'
;INVFLSIPKDRIIIVDPMGEYVPLVRRLGNQAQIIEISPDSPNHLNPMDVELNMTAGESPLSMKADFLLSLCELVVGGKDGLQPIEKTVIDRCVRLVYREQALGIATGKTPLLQDLYEELLKQPEPEARRVATALELYCTGSLNLFNHPTNVKTDKRVVCIVLKNMGENLRKIA
;
A
#
# COMPACT_ATOMS: atom_id res chain seq x y z
N ILE A 1 24.79 -0.35 6.22
CA ILE A 1 24.14 -1.64 6.57
C ILE A 1 24.92 -2.31 7.72
N ASN A 2 26.24 -2.48 7.63
CA ASN A 2 27.02 -3.15 8.67
C ASN A 2 26.88 -2.51 10.07
N VAL A 3 26.79 -1.17 10.15
CA VAL A 3 26.57 -0.45 11.42
C VAL A 3 25.21 -0.78 12.01
N PHE A 4 24.15 -0.81 11.19
CA PHE A 4 22.79 -1.17 11.65
C PHE A 4 22.69 -2.65 12.06
N LEU A 5 23.42 -3.55 11.39
CA LEU A 5 23.44 -4.96 11.75
C LEU A 5 24.09 -5.22 13.11
N SER A 6 24.93 -4.30 13.60
CA SER A 6 25.53 -4.39 14.96
C SER A 6 24.55 -4.03 16.07
N ILE A 7 23.38 -3.42 15.77
CA ILE A 7 22.35 -3.09 16.75
C ILE A 7 21.28 -4.19 16.75
N PRO A 8 21.23 -5.09 17.75
CA PRO A 8 20.46 -6.36 17.67
C PRO A 8 18.94 -6.18 17.54
N LYS A 9 18.39 -5.03 17.93
CA LYS A 9 16.94 -4.78 17.99
C LYS A 9 16.37 -4.11 16.74
N ASP A 10 17.22 -3.59 15.85
CA ASP A 10 16.75 -2.83 14.70
C ASP A 10 16.33 -3.77 13.56
N ARG A 11 15.22 -3.41 12.94
CA ARG A 11 14.77 -3.97 11.67
C ARG A 11 15.20 -3.06 10.53
N ILE A 12 15.59 -3.65 9.41
CA ILE A 12 16.04 -2.93 8.23
C ILE A 12 15.09 -3.30 7.08
N ILE A 13 14.45 -2.29 6.52
CA ILE A 13 13.67 -2.43 5.29
C ILE A 13 14.42 -1.69 4.18
N ILE A 14 14.71 -2.40 3.10
CA ILE A 14 15.39 -1.88 1.92
C ILE A 14 14.37 -1.92 0.79
N VAL A 15 14.03 -0.75 0.24
CA VAL A 15 13.30 -0.68 -1.03
C VAL A 15 14.34 -0.55 -2.14
N ASP A 16 14.39 -1.54 -3.02
CA ASP A 16 15.42 -1.70 -4.04
C ASP A 16 14.81 -1.69 -5.46
N PRO A 17 14.64 -0.52 -6.07
CA PRO A 17 14.02 -0.41 -7.39
C PRO A 17 14.82 -1.06 -8.51
N MET A 18 16.13 -1.22 -8.33
CA MET A 18 17.05 -1.71 -9.36
C MET A 18 17.56 -3.13 -9.12
N GLY A 19 17.36 -3.67 -7.92
CA GLY A 19 17.86 -4.99 -7.53
C GLY A 19 19.35 -5.03 -7.19
N GLU A 20 19.96 -3.89 -6.86
CA GLU A 20 21.41 -3.76 -6.60
C GLU A 20 21.79 -4.33 -5.22
N TYR A 21 20.87 -4.30 -4.25
CA TYR A 21 21.11 -4.82 -2.91
C TYR A 21 20.91 -6.33 -2.77
N VAL A 22 20.30 -6.98 -3.75
CA VAL A 22 20.02 -8.42 -3.75
C VAL A 22 21.25 -9.27 -3.44
N PRO A 23 22.44 -9.06 -4.05
CA PRO A 23 23.62 -9.86 -3.75
C PRO A 23 24.10 -9.70 -2.31
N LEU A 24 23.99 -8.49 -1.75
CA LEU A 24 24.35 -8.20 -0.37
C LEU A 24 23.39 -8.88 0.62
N VAL A 25 22.09 -8.74 0.36
CA VAL A 25 21.05 -9.30 1.23
C VAL A 25 21.08 -10.82 1.25
N ARG A 26 21.37 -11.48 0.12
CA ARG A 26 21.56 -12.93 0.06
C ARG A 26 22.67 -13.44 0.98
N ARG A 27 23.73 -12.66 1.19
CA ARG A 27 24.84 -13.02 2.09
C ARG A 27 24.45 -13.02 3.57
N LEU A 28 23.33 -12.39 3.93
CA LEU A 28 22.83 -12.35 5.31
C LEU A 28 22.08 -13.64 5.71
N GLY A 29 21.83 -14.53 4.75
CA GLY A 29 21.23 -15.85 4.99
C GLY A 29 19.87 -15.75 5.68
N ASN A 30 19.69 -16.54 6.74
CA ASN A 30 18.40 -16.66 7.45
C ASN A 30 17.92 -15.39 8.17
N GLN A 31 18.76 -14.36 8.31
CA GLN A 31 18.38 -13.09 8.92
C GLN A 31 17.66 -12.16 7.94
N ALA A 32 17.72 -12.46 6.65
CA ALA A 32 17.19 -11.61 5.59
C ALA A 32 16.15 -12.33 4.74
N GLN A 33 15.29 -11.53 4.13
CA GLN A 33 14.31 -11.96 3.15
C GLN A 33 14.33 -11.01 1.97
N ILE A 34 14.21 -11.56 0.77
CA ILE A 34 14.04 -10.81 -0.46
C ILE A 34 12.62 -11.06 -0.94
N ILE A 35 11.87 -9.98 -1.15
CA ILE A 35 10.50 -9.99 -1.65
C ILE A 35 10.53 -9.26 -3.00
N GLU A 36 10.30 -9.98 -4.07
CA GLU A 36 10.17 -9.37 -5.39
C GLU A 36 8.70 -9.04 -5.64
N ILE A 37 8.43 -7.79 -5.96
CA ILE A 37 7.10 -7.28 -6.35
C ILE A 37 7.18 -6.88 -7.81
N SER A 38 6.47 -7.62 -8.65
CA SER A 38 6.37 -7.37 -10.09
C SER A 38 5.06 -7.96 -10.62
N PRO A 39 4.60 -7.58 -11.80
CA PRO A 39 3.37 -8.15 -12.39
C PRO A 39 3.39 -9.67 -12.51
N ASP A 40 4.56 -10.26 -12.70
CA ASP A 40 4.75 -11.70 -12.87
C ASP A 40 5.07 -12.42 -11.54
N SER A 41 5.23 -11.68 -10.44
CA SER A 41 5.55 -12.26 -9.13
C SER A 41 4.30 -12.79 -8.44
N PRO A 42 4.39 -13.93 -7.72
CA PRO A 42 3.29 -14.39 -6.87
C PRO A 42 3.14 -13.59 -5.57
N ASN A 43 4.04 -12.65 -5.31
CA ASN A 43 4.06 -11.85 -4.09
C ASN A 43 3.17 -10.62 -4.22
N HIS A 44 2.32 -10.41 -3.23
CA HIS A 44 1.39 -9.28 -3.18
C HIS A 44 1.52 -8.53 -1.86
N LEU A 45 1.41 -7.21 -1.94
CA LEU A 45 1.29 -6.29 -0.82
C LEU A 45 0.01 -5.48 -0.99
N ASN A 46 -0.84 -5.52 0.01
CA ASN A 46 -2.10 -4.76 0.01
C ASN A 46 -1.88 -3.38 0.64
N PRO A 47 -2.00 -2.29 -0.10
CA PRO A 47 -1.88 -0.94 0.46
C PRO A 47 -2.98 -0.60 1.46
N MET A 48 -4.07 -1.39 1.47
CA MET A 48 -5.18 -1.23 2.42
C MET A 48 -4.94 -1.95 3.75
N ASP A 49 -3.83 -2.67 3.95
CA ASP A 49 -3.54 -3.31 5.24
C ASP A 49 -3.35 -2.27 6.36
N VAL A 50 -3.94 -2.53 7.52
CA VAL A 50 -3.83 -1.68 8.72
C VAL A 50 -3.24 -2.50 9.86
N GLU A 51 -2.15 -2.01 10.46
CA GLU A 51 -1.64 -2.54 11.72
C GLU A 51 -2.38 -1.88 12.89
N LEU A 52 -3.30 -2.63 13.51
CA LEU A 52 -4.10 -2.13 14.64
C LEU A 52 -3.31 -2.02 15.96
N ASN A 53 -2.08 -2.55 16.02
CA ASN A 53 -1.26 -2.66 17.24
C ASN A 53 -0.27 -1.50 17.43
N MET A 54 -0.55 -0.31 16.88
CA MET A 54 0.36 0.84 17.04
C MET A 54 0.25 1.48 18.43
N THR A 55 1.38 1.99 18.89
CA THR A 55 1.57 2.67 20.19
C THR A 55 0.61 3.84 20.41
N ALA A 56 0.21 4.04 21.67
CA ALA A 56 -0.74 5.05 22.10
C ALA A 56 -0.43 6.47 21.58
N GLY A 57 -1.37 7.06 20.84
CA GLY A 57 -1.31 8.49 20.46
C GLY A 57 -1.96 8.83 19.12
N GLU A 58 -1.88 7.99 18.11
CA GLU A 58 -2.47 8.26 16.80
C GLU A 58 -3.44 7.15 16.39
N SER A 59 -4.57 7.53 15.81
CA SER A 59 -5.52 6.56 15.28
C SER A 59 -4.94 5.85 14.05
N PRO A 60 -4.78 4.52 14.05
CA PRO A 60 -4.28 3.78 12.89
C PRO A 60 -5.07 4.05 11.62
N LEU A 61 -6.37 4.31 11.77
CA LEU A 61 -7.27 4.63 10.65
C LEU A 61 -7.01 6.04 10.09
N SER A 62 -6.65 7.01 10.93
CA SER A 62 -6.32 8.36 10.46
C SER A 62 -5.01 8.34 9.64
N MET A 63 -4.01 7.62 10.12
CA MET A 63 -2.76 7.42 9.36
C MET A 63 -3.00 6.69 8.04
N LYS A 64 -3.88 5.69 8.05
CA LYS A 64 -4.24 4.96 6.83
C LYS A 64 -5.00 5.85 5.86
N ALA A 65 -5.91 6.70 6.34
CA ALA A 65 -6.64 7.65 5.50
C ALA A 65 -5.69 8.65 4.83
N ASP A 66 -4.72 9.18 5.57
CA ASP A 66 -3.69 10.08 5.02
C ASP A 66 -2.81 9.39 3.98
N PHE A 67 -2.39 8.16 4.26
CA PHE A 67 -1.65 7.34 3.29
C PHE A 67 -2.47 7.11 2.00
N LEU A 68 -3.74 6.75 2.11
CA LEU A 68 -4.60 6.49 0.95
C LEU A 68 -4.93 7.77 0.17
N LEU A 69 -5.05 8.92 0.85
CA LEU A 69 -5.12 10.22 0.19
C LEU A 69 -3.87 10.48 -0.65
N SER A 70 -2.69 10.24 -0.08
CA SER A 70 -1.40 10.38 -0.80
C SER A 70 -1.30 9.42 -1.99
N LEU A 71 -1.73 8.17 -1.82
CA LEU A 71 -1.79 7.17 -2.90
C LEU A 71 -2.71 7.63 -4.03
N CYS A 72 -3.91 8.10 -3.69
CA CYS A 72 -4.85 8.64 -4.67
C CYS A 72 -4.30 9.89 -5.37
N GLU A 73 -3.56 10.74 -4.66
CA GLU A 73 -2.91 11.92 -5.25
C GLU A 73 -1.87 11.53 -6.31
N LEU A 74 -1.10 10.47 -6.07
CA LEU A 74 -0.15 9.93 -7.06
C LEU A 74 -0.84 9.37 -8.31
N VAL A 75 -2.01 8.75 -8.14
CA VAL A 75 -2.74 8.06 -9.22
C VAL A 75 -3.61 9.03 -10.01
N VAL A 76 -4.32 9.93 -9.32
CA VAL A 76 -5.39 10.77 -9.86
C VAL A 76 -4.97 12.21 -10.05
N GLY A 77 -4.13 12.73 -9.14
CA GLY A 77 -3.88 14.16 -8.97
C GLY A 77 -3.19 14.83 -10.16
N GLY A 78 -2.40 14.10 -10.95
CA GLY A 78 -1.65 14.68 -12.05
C GLY A 78 -0.67 15.77 -11.59
N LYS A 79 -0.57 16.87 -12.37
CA LYS A 79 0.32 17.99 -12.04
C LYS A 79 -0.24 18.94 -10.97
N ASP A 80 -1.55 19.00 -10.84
CA ASP A 80 -2.24 19.96 -9.97
C ASP A 80 -2.67 19.36 -8.63
N GLY A 81 -2.40 18.08 -8.43
CA GLY A 81 -2.83 17.33 -7.24
C GLY A 81 -4.34 17.06 -7.21
N LEU A 82 -4.81 16.50 -6.11
CA LEU A 82 -6.22 16.28 -5.85
C LEU A 82 -6.92 17.60 -5.48
N GLN A 83 -8.08 17.83 -6.04
CA GLN A 83 -8.93 18.95 -5.67
C GLN A 83 -9.53 18.76 -4.27
N PRO A 84 -9.89 19.85 -3.54
CA PRO A 84 -10.42 19.74 -2.17
C PRO A 84 -11.66 18.83 -2.07
N ILE A 85 -12.55 18.87 -3.06
CA ILE A 85 -13.75 18.00 -3.08
C ILE A 85 -13.34 16.54 -3.22
N GLU A 86 -12.38 16.23 -4.10
CA GLU A 86 -11.86 14.87 -4.28
C GLU A 86 -11.25 14.33 -2.99
N LYS A 87 -10.44 15.14 -2.27
CA LYS A 87 -9.87 14.78 -0.97
C LYS A 87 -10.96 14.45 0.05
N THR A 88 -12.00 15.27 0.10
CA THR A 88 -13.14 15.06 1.01
C THR A 88 -13.90 13.77 0.71
N VAL A 89 -14.14 13.49 -0.56
CA VAL A 89 -14.85 12.27 -0.99
C VAL A 89 -14.02 11.03 -0.72
N ILE A 90 -12.72 11.06 -1.02
CA ILE A 90 -11.81 9.94 -0.74
C ILE A 90 -11.78 9.65 0.77
N ASP A 91 -11.58 10.67 1.63
CA ASP A 91 -11.54 10.49 3.08
C ASP A 91 -12.87 9.89 3.61
N ARG A 92 -14.01 10.35 3.10
CA ARG A 92 -15.32 9.78 3.42
C ARG A 92 -15.40 8.31 3.06
N CYS A 93 -15.01 7.95 1.83
CA CYS A 93 -15.06 6.57 1.35
C CYS A 93 -14.10 5.66 2.13
N VAL A 94 -12.90 6.13 2.46
CA VAL A 94 -11.96 5.40 3.32
C VAL A 94 -12.60 5.07 4.66
N ARG A 95 -13.25 6.04 5.32
CA ARG A 95 -13.94 5.79 6.59
C ARG A 95 -15.10 4.81 6.46
N LEU A 96 -15.81 4.81 5.33
CA LEU A 96 -16.89 3.85 5.09
C LEU A 96 -16.35 2.44 4.88
N VAL A 97 -15.27 2.28 4.12
CA VAL A 97 -14.62 0.98 3.88
C VAL A 97 -14.10 0.36 5.18
N TYR A 98 -13.54 1.17 6.08
CA TYR A 98 -13.02 0.68 7.37
C TYR A 98 -14.03 0.73 8.53
N ARG A 99 -15.30 1.02 8.26
CA ARG A 99 -16.31 1.23 9.29
C ARG A 99 -16.45 0.06 10.26
N GLU A 100 -16.48 -1.16 9.75
CA GLU A 100 -16.62 -2.36 10.59
C GLU A 100 -15.40 -2.57 11.47
N GLN A 101 -14.20 -2.37 10.92
CA GLN A 101 -12.95 -2.45 11.70
C GLN A 101 -12.85 -1.33 12.75
N ALA A 102 -13.31 -0.12 12.43
CA ALA A 102 -13.39 0.99 13.38
C ALA A 102 -14.34 0.70 14.57
N LEU A 103 -15.37 -0.10 14.33
CA LEU A 103 -16.31 -0.56 15.37
C LEU A 103 -15.82 -1.80 16.12
N GLY A 104 -14.60 -2.28 15.85
CA GLY A 104 -14.05 -3.47 16.48
C GLY A 104 -14.72 -4.78 16.02
N ILE A 105 -15.47 -4.74 14.92
CA ILE A 105 -16.09 -5.92 14.34
C ILE A 105 -15.00 -6.72 13.61
N ALA A 106 -14.73 -7.92 14.09
CA ALA A 106 -13.78 -8.83 13.45
C ALA A 106 -14.39 -9.40 12.16
N THR A 107 -14.14 -8.74 11.03
CA THR A 107 -14.62 -9.19 9.72
C THR A 107 -13.79 -10.35 9.16
N GLY A 108 -12.61 -10.59 9.71
CA GLY A 108 -11.64 -11.58 9.18
C GLY A 108 -11.13 -11.27 7.78
N LYS A 109 -11.55 -10.14 7.20
CA LYS A 109 -11.18 -9.73 5.84
C LYS A 109 -10.64 -8.30 5.86
N THR A 110 -9.44 -8.11 5.32
CA THR A 110 -8.87 -6.78 5.09
C THR A 110 -9.43 -6.21 3.79
N PRO A 111 -9.84 -4.93 3.75
CA PRO A 111 -10.27 -4.28 2.52
C PRO A 111 -9.17 -4.30 1.44
N LEU A 112 -9.58 -4.24 0.18
CA LEU A 112 -8.73 -4.08 -0.98
C LEU A 112 -8.97 -2.71 -1.65
N LEU A 113 -8.09 -2.32 -2.56
CA LEU A 113 -8.31 -1.10 -3.37
C LEU A 113 -9.65 -1.14 -4.11
N GLN A 114 -10.11 -2.32 -4.50
CA GLN A 114 -11.42 -2.51 -5.12
C GLN A 114 -12.57 -2.09 -4.21
N ASP A 115 -12.48 -2.35 -2.89
CA ASP A 115 -13.53 -1.93 -1.96
C ASP A 115 -13.64 -0.40 -1.89
N LEU A 116 -12.50 0.32 -1.96
CA LEU A 116 -12.48 1.78 -2.07
C LEU A 116 -13.05 2.26 -3.40
N TYR A 117 -12.68 1.63 -4.50
CA TYR A 117 -13.21 1.91 -5.84
C TYR A 117 -14.74 1.77 -5.89
N GLU A 118 -15.27 0.66 -5.38
CA GLU A 118 -16.71 0.38 -5.33
C GLU A 118 -17.45 1.39 -4.44
N GLU A 119 -16.84 1.81 -3.33
CA GLU A 119 -17.44 2.81 -2.45
C GLU A 119 -17.47 4.19 -3.09
N LEU A 120 -16.43 4.56 -3.85
CA LEU A 120 -16.40 5.80 -4.63
C LEU A 120 -17.50 5.83 -5.71
N LEU A 121 -17.77 4.71 -6.37
CA LEU A 121 -18.83 4.61 -7.37
C LEU A 121 -20.25 4.83 -6.81
N LYS A 122 -20.46 4.61 -5.52
CA LYS A 122 -21.75 4.83 -4.83
C LYS A 122 -22.00 6.30 -4.49
N GLN A 123 -20.96 7.14 -4.54
CA GLN A 123 -21.08 8.54 -4.18
C GLN A 123 -21.74 9.33 -5.32
N PRO A 124 -22.59 10.34 -5.00
CA PRO A 124 -23.30 11.12 -6.01
C PRO A 124 -22.44 12.17 -6.73
N GLU A 125 -21.30 12.54 -6.14
CA GLU A 125 -20.44 13.59 -6.68
C GLU A 125 -19.70 13.14 -7.94
N PRO A 126 -19.64 13.96 -9.00
CA PRO A 126 -18.92 13.65 -10.23
C PRO A 126 -17.40 13.50 -9.99
N GLU A 127 -16.87 14.18 -8.98
CA GLU A 127 -15.48 14.07 -8.55
C GLU A 127 -15.17 12.65 -8.02
N ALA A 128 -16.09 12.03 -7.31
CA ALA A 128 -15.96 10.65 -6.87
C ALA A 128 -15.82 9.69 -8.04
N ARG A 129 -16.64 9.90 -9.08
CA ARG A 129 -16.59 9.09 -10.30
C ARG A 129 -15.29 9.29 -11.07
N ARG A 130 -14.75 10.51 -11.09
CA ARG A 130 -13.45 10.80 -11.70
C ARG A 130 -12.33 10.03 -10.97
N VAL A 131 -12.32 10.08 -9.65
CA VAL A 131 -11.36 9.33 -8.82
C VAL A 131 -11.49 7.83 -9.05
N ALA A 132 -12.73 7.30 -9.00
CA ALA A 132 -13.00 5.89 -9.26
C ALA A 132 -12.48 5.46 -10.64
N THR A 133 -12.77 6.20 -11.69
CA THR A 133 -12.32 5.91 -13.06
C THR A 133 -10.79 5.84 -13.16
N ALA A 134 -10.06 6.70 -12.43
CA ALA A 134 -8.61 6.66 -12.42
C ALA A 134 -8.06 5.47 -11.62
N LEU A 135 -8.74 5.05 -10.55
CA LEU A 135 -8.39 3.87 -9.75
C LEU A 135 -8.72 2.55 -10.46
N GLU A 136 -9.67 2.53 -11.40
CA GLU A 136 -10.09 1.33 -12.12
C GLU A 136 -8.92 0.58 -12.74
N LEU A 137 -7.95 1.29 -13.29
CA LEU A 137 -6.74 0.71 -13.86
C LEU A 137 -5.96 -0.17 -12.85
N TYR A 138 -5.97 0.21 -11.57
CA TYR A 138 -5.24 -0.44 -10.49
C TYR A 138 -6.10 -1.45 -9.70
N CYS A 139 -7.40 -1.47 -9.90
CA CYS A 139 -8.33 -2.39 -9.25
C CYS A 139 -8.70 -3.55 -10.15
N THR A 140 -9.34 -3.26 -11.28
CA THR A 140 -9.85 -4.25 -12.25
C THR A 140 -9.09 -4.25 -13.56
N GLY A 141 -8.26 -3.24 -13.80
CA GLY A 141 -7.46 -3.08 -15.00
C GLY A 141 -6.15 -3.87 -14.98
N SER A 142 -5.31 -3.59 -15.97
CA SER A 142 -4.04 -4.30 -16.20
C SER A 142 -2.95 -4.04 -15.16
N LEU A 143 -3.11 -3.08 -14.27
CA LEU A 143 -2.14 -2.71 -13.23
C LEU A 143 -2.61 -3.11 -11.82
N ASN A 144 -3.39 -4.15 -11.68
CA ASN A 144 -4.04 -4.58 -10.44
C ASN A 144 -3.11 -5.28 -9.42
N LEU A 145 -1.80 -5.13 -9.56
CA LEU A 145 -0.78 -5.76 -8.71
C LEU A 145 -1.03 -5.54 -7.20
N PHE A 146 -1.53 -4.37 -6.83
CA PHE A 146 -1.80 -3.99 -5.44
C PHE A 146 -3.25 -4.26 -4.99
N ASN A 147 -4.06 -4.91 -5.82
CA ASN A 147 -5.45 -5.26 -5.50
C ASN A 147 -5.60 -6.73 -5.08
N HIS A 148 -4.67 -7.23 -4.29
CA HIS A 148 -4.65 -8.59 -3.78
C HIS A 148 -4.34 -8.57 -2.28
N PRO A 149 -4.85 -9.53 -1.49
CA PRO A 149 -4.44 -9.68 -0.09
C PRO A 149 -2.93 -9.86 0.03
N THR A 150 -2.33 -9.27 1.04
CA THR A 150 -0.90 -9.49 1.35
C THR A 150 -0.66 -10.96 1.63
N ASN A 151 0.26 -11.57 0.89
CA ASN A 151 0.65 -12.97 1.03
C ASN A 151 2.12 -13.16 1.43
N VAL A 152 2.84 -12.07 1.64
CA VAL A 152 4.24 -12.09 2.07
C VAL A 152 4.35 -11.80 3.56
N LYS A 153 5.28 -12.48 4.24
CA LYS A 153 5.63 -12.20 5.62
C LYS A 153 6.85 -11.28 5.65
N THR A 154 6.84 -10.29 6.54
CA THR A 154 7.96 -9.35 6.72
C THR A 154 8.56 -9.49 8.12
N ASP A 155 8.63 -10.71 8.66
CA ASP A 155 9.08 -11.03 10.01
C ASP A 155 10.61 -11.09 10.17
N LYS A 156 11.33 -11.10 9.06
CA LYS A 156 12.79 -11.11 9.08
C LYS A 156 13.38 -9.77 9.52
N ARG A 157 14.56 -9.82 10.11
CA ARG A 157 15.28 -8.64 10.55
C ARG A 157 15.65 -7.70 9.41
N VAL A 158 16.03 -8.25 8.27
CA VAL A 158 16.31 -7.51 7.05
C VAL A 158 15.33 -7.95 5.98
N VAL A 159 14.55 -7.01 5.47
CA VAL A 159 13.60 -7.24 4.37
C VAL A 159 14.02 -6.35 3.21
N CYS A 160 14.28 -6.96 2.06
CA CYS A 160 14.58 -6.26 0.82
C CYS A 160 13.40 -6.42 -0.14
N ILE A 161 12.72 -5.33 -0.43
CA ILE A 161 11.62 -5.28 -1.39
C ILE A 161 12.20 -4.84 -2.72
N VAL A 162 12.19 -5.73 -3.68
CA VAL A 162 12.73 -5.51 -5.02
C VAL A 162 11.60 -5.14 -5.96
N LEU A 163 11.71 -3.97 -6.59
CA LEU A 163 10.71 -3.41 -7.53
C LEU A 163 11.18 -3.49 -8.98
N LYS A 164 12.14 -4.35 -9.25
CA LYS A 164 12.68 -4.57 -10.60
C LYS A 164 11.56 -5.08 -11.51
N ASN A 165 11.57 -4.62 -12.78
CA ASN A 165 10.57 -4.97 -13.79
C ASN A 165 9.17 -4.37 -13.58
N MET A 166 9.00 -3.41 -12.68
CA MET A 166 7.79 -2.61 -12.62
C MET A 166 7.83 -1.50 -13.67
N GLY A 167 6.76 -1.35 -14.43
CA GLY A 167 6.56 -0.20 -15.30
C GLY A 167 6.46 1.11 -14.51
N GLU A 168 6.68 2.25 -15.19
CA GLU A 168 6.67 3.57 -14.52
C GLU A 168 5.40 3.85 -13.71
N ASN A 169 4.24 3.43 -14.21
CA ASN A 169 2.96 3.66 -13.52
C ASN A 169 2.86 2.90 -12.20
N LEU A 170 3.34 1.66 -12.14
CA LEU A 170 3.35 0.87 -10.90
C LEU A 170 4.42 1.36 -9.92
N ARG A 171 5.57 1.84 -10.41
CA ARG A 171 6.63 2.41 -9.55
C ARG A 171 6.20 3.65 -8.77
N LYS A 172 5.23 4.41 -9.29
CA LYS A 172 4.71 5.59 -8.57
C LYS A 172 3.94 5.21 -7.31
N ILE A 173 3.38 4.00 -7.27
CA ILE A 173 2.56 3.51 -6.17
C ILE A 173 3.38 2.69 -5.16
N ALA A 174 4.44 2.04 -5.61
CA ALA A 174 5.32 1.21 -4.79
C ALA A 174 6.31 2.04 -3.97
#